data_3b7e07ca38fc35ed1def52aec20a88fb
#
_entry.id   3b7e07ca38fc35ed1def52aec20a88fb
#
_cell.length_a   1.000
_cell.length_b   1.000
_cell.length_c   1.000
_cell.angle_alpha   90.00
_cell.angle_beta   90.00
_cell.angle_gamma   90.00
#
_symmetry.space_group_name_H-M   'P 1'
#
loop_
_entity.id
_entity.type
_entity.pdbx_description
1 polymer ?
#
loop_
_entity_poly.entity_id
_entity_poly.type
_entity_poly.pdbx_seq_one_letter_code
_entity_poly.pdbx_strand_id
1 'polypeptide(L)'
;MSSRQIELILPETHEAQQQILDEAKRFNVEVCGRRFGKTQLDIFEALPVVLEGNPVGVMFPTYKMLSEVWREFVNVFAPLKRNKNEQEHRLELVTGGVIEMWSAEAADAVRGRKYQRFIFDEIAMVPNLLEIWNAIIRPTLVDLKGDAYFKSTPKGRNGFWQLFQLGQDDNNPEWKSWQFPTSANPTIPASEIEAMQATMPEIIFRQEILADFIDDNAGVFRRVQEAAVLQPSEPQAGRQYVAGVDVAASVDFTVVSVLDAESKEMVYMDRFNRVDYPVLIDRLAAIYERWHLDTMVIESNSIGRPVIDHMLERGLA
;
A
#
# COMPACT_ATOMS: atom_id res chain seq x y z
N MET A 1 -39.16 -18.88 -29.16
CA MET A 1 -37.69 -18.78 -29.15
C MET A 1 -37.20 -19.76 -28.12
N SER A 2 -36.38 -20.76 -28.52
CA SER A 2 -35.84 -21.73 -27.57
C SER A 2 -34.89 -21.00 -26.61
N SER A 3 -35.16 -21.03 -25.33
CA SER A 3 -34.25 -20.50 -24.29
C SER A 3 -33.00 -21.40 -24.30
N ARG A 4 -31.89 -20.85 -24.72
CA ARG A 4 -30.61 -21.55 -24.66
C ARG A 4 -30.11 -21.46 -23.21
N GLN A 5 -30.09 -22.56 -22.50
CA GLN A 5 -29.50 -22.62 -21.17
C GLN A 5 -28.00 -22.60 -21.31
N ILE A 6 -27.33 -21.71 -20.59
CA ILE A 6 -25.88 -21.60 -20.54
C ILE A 6 -25.45 -21.99 -19.12
N GLU A 7 -24.57 -22.95 -19.01
CA GLU A 7 -24.01 -23.40 -17.74
C GLU A 7 -22.61 -22.80 -17.56
N LEU A 8 -22.36 -22.21 -16.39
CA LEU A 8 -21.05 -21.75 -15.95
C LEU A 8 -20.56 -22.67 -14.85
N ILE A 9 -19.36 -23.21 -15.03
CA ILE A 9 -18.70 -23.99 -13.99
C ILE A 9 -17.79 -23.04 -13.21
N LEU A 10 -18.13 -22.81 -11.96
CA LEU A 10 -17.35 -21.98 -11.03
C LEU A 10 -16.73 -22.88 -9.97
N PRO A 11 -15.54 -22.53 -9.46
CA PRO A 11 -14.98 -23.17 -8.28
C PRO A 11 -15.87 -22.86 -7.06
N GLU A 12 -15.80 -23.71 -6.03
CA GLU A 12 -16.53 -23.45 -4.78
C GLU A 12 -15.82 -22.35 -3.98
N THR A 13 -16.61 -21.46 -3.37
CA THR A 13 -16.10 -20.47 -2.40
C THR A 13 -15.88 -21.14 -1.05
N HIS A 14 -14.82 -20.79 -0.34
CA HIS A 14 -14.66 -21.14 1.06
C HIS A 14 -15.34 -20.10 1.98
N GLU A 15 -15.50 -20.43 3.25
CA GLU A 15 -16.25 -19.65 4.23
C GLU A 15 -15.86 -18.16 4.28
N ALA A 16 -14.56 -17.86 4.31
CA ALA A 16 -14.10 -16.48 4.36
C ALA A 16 -14.38 -15.69 3.05
N GLN A 17 -14.34 -16.35 1.88
CA GLN A 17 -14.77 -15.72 0.62
C GLN A 17 -16.28 -15.48 0.62
N GLN A 18 -17.06 -16.44 1.10
CA GLN A 18 -18.50 -16.28 1.21
C GLN A 18 -18.88 -15.15 2.15
N GLN A 19 -18.18 -15.02 3.30
CA GLN A 19 -18.37 -13.92 4.23
C GLN A 19 -18.14 -12.55 3.56
N ILE A 20 -17.09 -12.41 2.74
CA ILE A 20 -16.84 -11.17 1.99
C ILE A 20 -18.00 -10.85 1.07
N LEU A 21 -18.47 -11.85 0.29
CA LEU A 21 -19.57 -11.66 -0.66
C LEU A 21 -20.89 -11.28 0.03
N ASP A 22 -21.18 -11.89 1.18
CA ASP A 22 -22.42 -11.69 1.92
C ASP A 22 -22.48 -10.37 2.69
N GLU A 23 -21.32 -9.90 3.20
CA GLU A 23 -21.21 -8.70 4.02
C GLU A 23 -20.80 -7.44 3.22
N ALA A 24 -20.60 -7.56 1.91
CA ALA A 24 -20.09 -6.49 1.05
C ALA A 24 -20.95 -5.23 1.14
N LYS A 25 -20.26 -4.09 1.14
CA LYS A 25 -20.84 -2.75 1.07
C LYS A 25 -20.49 -2.10 -0.27
N ARG A 26 -20.61 -0.78 -0.35
CA ARG A 26 -20.27 -0.05 -1.56
C ARG A 26 -18.76 -0.06 -1.85
N PHE A 27 -17.93 0.06 -0.81
CA PHE A 27 -16.47 0.04 -0.93
C PHE A 27 -15.88 -1.00 0.01
N ASN A 28 -15.15 -1.96 -0.54
CA ASN A 28 -14.74 -3.19 0.12
C ASN A 28 -13.23 -3.34 0.06
N VAL A 29 -12.58 -3.61 1.20
CA VAL A 29 -11.12 -3.75 1.27
C VAL A 29 -10.76 -5.11 1.87
N GLU A 30 -10.08 -5.93 1.08
CA GLU A 30 -9.82 -7.33 1.38
C GLU A 30 -8.33 -7.56 1.55
N VAL A 31 -7.88 -7.56 2.78
CA VAL A 31 -6.50 -7.80 3.17
C VAL A 31 -6.32 -9.30 3.37
N CYS A 32 -5.65 -9.96 2.43
CA CYS A 32 -5.58 -11.42 2.41
C CYS A 32 -4.14 -11.92 2.27
N GLY A 33 -3.82 -12.98 3.01
CA GLY A 33 -2.57 -13.70 2.84
C GLY A 33 -2.41 -14.29 1.44
N ARG A 34 -1.20 -14.67 1.07
CA ARG A 34 -0.96 -15.37 -0.20
C ARG A 34 -1.75 -16.66 -0.25
N ARG A 35 -2.20 -17.04 -1.45
CA ARG A 35 -2.99 -18.27 -1.70
C ARG A 35 -4.37 -18.30 -1.03
N PHE A 36 -4.85 -17.15 -0.56
CA PHE A 36 -6.23 -17.02 -0.07
C PHE A 36 -7.29 -17.30 -1.15
N GLY A 37 -6.97 -17.03 -2.43
CA GLY A 37 -7.92 -17.15 -3.55
C GLY A 37 -8.49 -15.81 -4.01
N LYS A 38 -7.70 -14.72 -3.89
CA LYS A 38 -8.10 -13.36 -4.27
C LYS A 38 -8.60 -13.26 -5.72
N THR A 39 -7.80 -13.77 -6.67
CA THR A 39 -8.13 -13.74 -8.10
C THR A 39 -9.39 -14.55 -8.43
N GLN A 40 -9.63 -15.65 -7.71
CA GLN A 40 -10.88 -16.40 -7.82
C GLN A 40 -12.08 -15.57 -7.36
N LEU A 41 -11.90 -14.81 -6.25
CA LEU A 41 -12.94 -13.93 -5.73
C LEU A 41 -13.28 -12.80 -6.71
N ASP A 42 -12.31 -12.28 -7.49
CA ASP A 42 -12.59 -11.31 -8.57
C ASP A 42 -13.64 -11.80 -9.56
N ILE A 43 -13.61 -13.09 -9.89
CA ILE A 43 -14.59 -13.70 -10.80
C ILE A 43 -15.99 -13.71 -10.17
N PHE A 44 -16.09 -14.11 -8.89
CA PHE A 44 -17.37 -14.12 -8.17
C PHE A 44 -17.96 -12.72 -8.02
N GLU A 45 -17.10 -11.71 -7.81
CA GLU A 45 -17.55 -10.33 -7.73
C GLU A 45 -17.97 -9.76 -9.08
N ALA A 46 -17.24 -10.07 -10.15
CA ALA A 46 -17.58 -9.61 -11.50
C ALA A 46 -18.87 -10.24 -12.01
N LEU A 47 -19.11 -11.51 -11.71
CA LEU A 47 -20.15 -12.33 -12.32
C LEU A 47 -21.56 -11.74 -12.19
N PRO A 48 -22.11 -11.40 -11.01
CA PRO A 48 -23.47 -10.90 -10.88
C PRO A 48 -23.69 -9.62 -11.70
N VAL A 49 -22.70 -8.73 -11.70
CA VAL A 49 -22.77 -7.45 -12.41
C VAL A 49 -22.84 -7.64 -13.93
N VAL A 50 -21.99 -8.52 -14.47
CA VAL A 50 -21.97 -8.76 -15.92
C VAL A 50 -23.15 -9.62 -16.40
N LEU A 51 -23.75 -10.43 -15.53
CA LEU A 51 -25.00 -11.15 -15.83
C LEU A 51 -26.18 -10.20 -15.96
N GLU A 52 -26.20 -9.11 -15.20
CA GLU A 52 -27.18 -8.03 -15.31
C GLU A 52 -26.96 -7.10 -16.51
N GLY A 53 -25.89 -7.32 -17.29
CA GLY A 53 -25.57 -6.53 -18.47
C GLY A 53 -24.74 -5.27 -18.19
N ASN A 54 -24.17 -5.15 -16.99
CA ASN A 54 -23.43 -3.97 -16.55
C ASN A 54 -21.91 -4.12 -16.76
N PRO A 55 -21.17 -2.99 -16.87
CA PRO A 55 -19.72 -3.00 -17.05
C PRO A 55 -18.96 -3.16 -15.73
N VAL A 56 -17.89 -3.95 -15.79
CA VAL A 56 -16.91 -4.18 -14.72
C VAL A 56 -15.53 -3.78 -15.20
N GLY A 57 -14.82 -2.96 -14.42
CA GLY A 57 -13.40 -2.70 -14.59
C GLY A 57 -12.59 -3.53 -13.59
N VAL A 58 -11.45 -4.08 -14.02
CA VAL A 58 -10.51 -4.78 -13.14
C VAL A 58 -9.12 -4.19 -13.33
N MET A 59 -8.42 -3.83 -12.25
CA MET A 59 -7.11 -3.21 -12.32
C MET A 59 -6.06 -4.02 -11.56
N PHE A 60 -4.91 -4.17 -12.20
CA PHE A 60 -3.71 -4.81 -11.66
C PHE A 60 -2.54 -3.83 -11.61
N PRO A 61 -1.52 -4.02 -10.75
CA PRO A 61 -0.36 -3.16 -10.67
C PRO A 61 0.38 -3.02 -12.00
N THR A 62 0.57 -4.13 -12.71
CA THR A 62 1.34 -4.18 -13.96
C THR A 62 0.60 -4.91 -15.07
N TYR A 63 0.97 -4.60 -16.31
CA TYR A 63 0.46 -5.29 -17.50
C TYR A 63 0.74 -6.81 -17.48
N LYS A 64 1.88 -7.22 -16.91
CA LYS A 64 2.23 -8.64 -16.82
C LYS A 64 1.25 -9.41 -15.94
N MET A 65 0.92 -8.87 -14.76
CA MET A 65 -0.04 -9.50 -13.84
C MET A 65 -1.44 -9.55 -14.47
N LEU A 66 -1.88 -8.46 -15.08
CA LEU A 66 -3.13 -8.41 -15.84
C LEU A 66 -3.21 -9.54 -16.88
N SER A 67 -2.18 -9.71 -17.69
CA SER A 67 -2.17 -10.70 -18.79
C SER A 67 -2.27 -12.16 -18.30
N GLU A 68 -1.80 -12.44 -17.09
CA GLU A 68 -1.93 -13.77 -16.48
C GLU A 68 -3.38 -14.04 -16.09
N VAL A 69 -4.04 -13.08 -15.44
CA VAL A 69 -5.44 -13.21 -14.97
C VAL A 69 -6.45 -13.09 -16.11
N TRP A 70 -6.14 -12.27 -17.13
CA TRP A 70 -6.98 -12.14 -18.33
C TRP A 70 -7.38 -13.48 -18.96
N ARG A 71 -6.43 -14.41 -19.06
CA ARG A 71 -6.67 -15.74 -19.63
C ARG A 71 -7.66 -16.55 -18.79
N GLU A 72 -7.58 -16.43 -17.48
CA GLU A 72 -8.49 -17.10 -16.56
C GLU A 72 -9.92 -16.57 -16.73
N PHE A 73 -10.09 -15.24 -16.74
CA PHE A 73 -11.41 -14.63 -16.98
C PHE A 73 -11.99 -15.02 -18.34
N VAL A 74 -11.20 -14.97 -19.41
CA VAL A 74 -11.65 -15.39 -20.75
C VAL A 74 -12.13 -16.83 -20.75
N ASN A 75 -11.46 -17.72 -20.03
CA ASN A 75 -11.83 -19.13 -19.94
C ASN A 75 -13.11 -19.34 -19.15
N VAL A 76 -13.26 -18.72 -17.99
CA VAL A 76 -14.45 -18.82 -17.13
C VAL A 76 -15.68 -18.26 -17.83
N PHE A 77 -15.56 -17.08 -18.43
CA PHE A 77 -16.67 -16.43 -19.13
C PHE A 77 -16.86 -16.87 -20.59
N ALA A 78 -16.08 -17.88 -21.08
CA ALA A 78 -16.16 -18.36 -22.44
C ALA A 78 -17.58 -18.75 -22.90
N PRO A 79 -18.43 -19.42 -22.06
CA PRO A 79 -19.80 -19.76 -22.46
C PRO A 79 -20.71 -18.54 -22.70
N LEU A 80 -20.41 -17.42 -22.05
CA LEU A 80 -21.14 -16.14 -22.17
C LEU A 80 -20.53 -15.18 -23.18
N LYS A 81 -19.36 -15.50 -23.73
CA LYS A 81 -18.61 -14.60 -24.61
C LYS A 81 -19.37 -14.30 -25.90
N ARG A 82 -19.58 -12.99 -26.15
CA ARG A 82 -20.07 -12.45 -27.43
C ARG A 82 -18.90 -11.98 -28.31
N ASN A 83 -17.98 -11.21 -27.73
CA ASN A 83 -16.81 -10.64 -28.41
C ASN A 83 -15.62 -10.56 -27.45
N LYS A 84 -14.40 -10.54 -28.00
CA LYS A 84 -13.16 -10.41 -27.24
C LYS A 84 -12.16 -9.55 -27.99
N ASN A 85 -11.62 -8.55 -27.36
CA ASN A 85 -10.48 -7.76 -27.83
C ASN A 85 -9.26 -8.01 -26.94
N GLU A 86 -8.25 -8.69 -27.47
CA GLU A 86 -7.03 -9.04 -26.72
C GLU A 86 -6.12 -7.84 -26.48
N GLN A 87 -6.13 -6.84 -27.37
CA GLN A 87 -5.28 -5.65 -27.21
C GLN A 87 -5.80 -4.72 -26.12
N GLU A 88 -7.13 -4.57 -26.05
CA GLU A 88 -7.79 -3.75 -25.05
C GLU A 88 -8.13 -4.52 -23.78
N HIS A 89 -7.84 -5.83 -23.69
CA HIS A 89 -8.31 -6.71 -22.61
C HIS A 89 -9.78 -6.49 -22.28
N ARG A 90 -10.60 -6.48 -23.34
CA ARG A 90 -12.04 -6.23 -23.25
C ARG A 90 -12.82 -7.47 -23.67
N LEU A 91 -13.71 -7.93 -22.80
CA LEU A 91 -14.60 -9.07 -23.02
C LEU A 91 -16.04 -8.59 -23.00
N GLU A 92 -16.79 -8.80 -24.06
CA GLU A 92 -18.22 -8.51 -24.17
C GLU A 92 -19.02 -9.81 -24.06
N LEU A 93 -20.06 -9.78 -23.25
CA LEU A 93 -20.90 -10.94 -22.97
C LEU A 93 -22.22 -10.85 -23.69
N VAL A 94 -22.89 -12.00 -23.88
CA VAL A 94 -24.21 -12.08 -24.51
C VAL A 94 -25.31 -11.39 -23.68
N THR A 95 -25.07 -11.19 -22.39
CA THR A 95 -25.92 -10.41 -21.48
C THR A 95 -25.89 -8.91 -21.75
N GLY A 96 -24.91 -8.41 -22.50
CA GLY A 96 -24.57 -7.00 -22.62
C GLY A 96 -23.50 -6.53 -21.63
N GLY A 97 -23.17 -7.34 -20.62
CA GLY A 97 -22.10 -7.07 -19.67
C GLY A 97 -20.74 -6.99 -20.35
N VAL A 98 -19.87 -6.18 -19.79
CA VAL A 98 -18.51 -5.95 -20.30
C VAL A 98 -17.51 -6.07 -19.17
N ILE A 99 -16.40 -6.74 -19.41
CA ILE A 99 -15.24 -6.76 -18.51
C ILE A 99 -14.08 -6.08 -19.23
N GLU A 100 -13.50 -5.07 -18.60
CA GLU A 100 -12.31 -4.37 -19.08
C GLU A 100 -11.20 -4.47 -18.04
N MET A 101 -10.01 -4.93 -18.45
CA MET A 101 -8.86 -5.05 -17.56
C MET A 101 -7.82 -4.00 -17.83
N TRP A 102 -7.28 -3.43 -16.76
CA TRP A 102 -6.39 -2.27 -16.78
C TRP A 102 -5.11 -2.51 -16.00
N SER A 103 -4.02 -1.90 -16.42
CA SER A 103 -2.80 -1.79 -15.63
C SER A 103 -2.77 -0.42 -14.94
N ALA A 104 -2.36 -0.39 -13.66
CA ALA A 104 -2.15 0.86 -12.94
C ALA A 104 -1.04 1.73 -13.58
N GLU A 105 -0.12 1.12 -14.35
CA GLU A 105 0.90 1.83 -15.13
C GLU A 105 0.27 2.76 -16.19
N ALA A 106 -0.97 2.48 -16.60
CA ALA A 106 -1.72 3.24 -17.61
C ALA A 106 -3.10 3.68 -17.09
N ALA A 107 -3.22 4.00 -15.79
CA ALA A 107 -4.49 4.30 -15.14
C ALA A 107 -5.28 5.43 -15.81
N ASP A 108 -4.62 6.44 -16.37
CA ASP A 108 -5.28 7.55 -17.06
C ASP A 108 -6.14 7.12 -18.27
N ALA A 109 -5.86 5.97 -18.87
CA ALA A 109 -6.67 5.42 -19.97
C ALA A 109 -8.10 5.03 -19.54
N VAL A 110 -8.33 4.89 -18.22
CA VAL A 110 -9.65 4.58 -17.66
C VAL A 110 -10.58 5.81 -17.64
N ARG A 111 -10.02 7.02 -17.74
CA ARG A 111 -10.81 8.27 -17.72
C ARG A 111 -11.90 8.27 -18.80
N GLY A 112 -13.09 8.72 -18.43
CA GLY A 112 -14.26 8.76 -19.32
C GLY A 112 -15.01 7.45 -19.48
N ARG A 113 -14.55 6.36 -18.86
CA ARG A 113 -15.30 5.10 -18.76
C ARG A 113 -16.37 5.21 -17.66
N LYS A 114 -17.30 4.23 -17.64
CA LYS A 114 -18.37 4.11 -16.65
C LYS A 114 -18.46 2.66 -16.22
N TYR A 115 -18.42 2.43 -14.90
CA TYR A 115 -18.49 1.08 -14.35
C TYR A 115 -19.55 0.98 -13.27
N GLN A 116 -20.23 -0.18 -13.23
CA GLN A 116 -21.09 -0.58 -12.12
C GLN A 116 -20.25 -1.15 -10.97
N ARG A 117 -19.13 -1.82 -11.30
CA ARG A 117 -18.15 -2.35 -10.34
C ARG A 117 -16.74 -2.13 -10.82
N PHE A 118 -15.86 -1.79 -9.88
CA PHE A 118 -14.43 -1.71 -10.14
C PHE A 118 -13.66 -2.53 -9.13
N ILE A 119 -12.85 -3.46 -9.61
CA ILE A 119 -12.08 -4.40 -8.81
C ILE A 119 -10.59 -4.06 -8.95
N PHE A 120 -9.89 -3.99 -7.83
CA PHE A 120 -8.45 -3.80 -7.79
C PHE A 120 -7.81 -5.04 -7.17
N ASP A 121 -6.95 -5.74 -7.89
CA ASP A 121 -6.19 -6.88 -7.37
C ASP A 121 -4.70 -6.56 -7.24
N GLU A 122 -4.08 -7.08 -6.18
CA GLU A 122 -2.69 -6.86 -5.74
C GLU A 122 -2.29 -5.37 -5.61
N ILE A 123 -3.25 -4.53 -5.22
CA ILE A 123 -3.16 -3.07 -5.29
C ILE A 123 -2.21 -2.43 -4.26
N ALA A 124 -1.81 -3.14 -3.19
CA ALA A 124 -0.78 -2.67 -2.27
C ALA A 124 0.57 -2.44 -2.94
N MET A 125 0.77 -2.96 -4.16
CA MET A 125 1.98 -2.76 -4.95
C MET A 125 1.99 -1.42 -5.72
N VAL A 126 0.88 -0.68 -5.74
CA VAL A 126 0.74 0.58 -6.50
C VAL A 126 1.07 1.78 -5.60
N PRO A 127 2.17 2.52 -5.87
CA PRO A 127 2.63 3.61 -4.97
C PRO A 127 1.63 4.77 -4.84
N ASN A 128 0.97 5.15 -5.94
CA ASN A 128 0.03 6.27 -6.03
C ASN A 128 -1.44 5.82 -6.02
N LEU A 129 -1.75 4.73 -5.31
CA LEU A 129 -3.08 4.13 -5.24
C LEU A 129 -4.19 5.15 -4.93
N LEU A 130 -3.99 6.00 -3.92
CA LEU A 130 -5.03 6.96 -3.50
C LEU A 130 -5.32 8.02 -4.55
N GLU A 131 -4.31 8.44 -5.33
CA GLU A 131 -4.50 9.34 -6.45
C GLU A 131 -5.30 8.66 -7.56
N ILE A 132 -4.91 7.44 -7.95
CA ILE A 132 -5.63 6.64 -8.94
C ILE A 132 -7.09 6.44 -8.51
N TRP A 133 -7.31 6.06 -7.26
CA TRP A 133 -8.66 5.89 -6.73
C TRP A 133 -9.48 7.17 -6.79
N ASN A 134 -8.99 8.24 -6.15
CA ASN A 134 -9.79 9.46 -5.97
C ASN A 134 -9.97 10.27 -7.27
N ALA A 135 -8.92 10.37 -8.10
CA ALA A 135 -8.91 11.24 -9.26
C ALA A 135 -9.31 10.54 -10.57
N ILE A 136 -9.20 9.21 -10.65
CA ILE A 136 -9.40 8.47 -11.89
C ILE A 136 -10.59 7.51 -11.77
N ILE A 137 -10.56 6.58 -10.82
CA ILE A 137 -11.51 5.47 -10.79
C ILE A 137 -12.82 5.83 -10.12
N ARG A 138 -12.80 6.44 -8.94
CA ARG A 138 -14.02 6.82 -8.23
C ARG A 138 -14.99 7.65 -9.07
N PRO A 139 -14.55 8.61 -9.90
CA PRO A 139 -15.44 9.32 -10.84
C PRO A 139 -16.14 8.42 -11.86
N THR A 140 -15.54 7.30 -12.28
CA THR A 140 -16.15 6.39 -13.26
C THR A 140 -17.33 5.58 -12.69
N LEU A 141 -17.49 5.55 -11.37
CA LEU A 141 -18.58 4.85 -10.66
C LEU A 141 -19.81 5.74 -10.43
N VAL A 142 -19.68 7.06 -10.62
CA VAL A 142 -20.71 8.03 -10.21
C VAL A 142 -22.02 7.84 -10.96
N ASP A 143 -21.97 7.69 -12.29
CA ASP A 143 -23.16 7.64 -13.16
C ASP A 143 -24.04 6.42 -12.86
N LEU A 144 -23.43 5.29 -12.50
CA LEU A 144 -24.13 4.03 -12.22
C LEU A 144 -24.30 3.79 -10.71
N LYS A 145 -23.87 4.71 -9.85
CA LYS A 145 -23.78 4.51 -8.40
C LYS A 145 -23.01 3.24 -8.04
N GLY A 146 -21.94 2.99 -8.78
CA GLY A 146 -21.16 1.78 -8.72
C GLY A 146 -20.43 1.59 -7.40
N ASP A 147 -19.92 0.39 -7.23
CA ASP A 147 -19.15 -0.07 -6.08
C ASP A 147 -17.69 -0.40 -6.43
N ALA A 148 -16.84 -0.63 -5.41
CA ALA A 148 -15.46 -1.02 -5.63
C ALA A 148 -14.96 -2.03 -4.59
N TYR A 149 -14.01 -2.88 -5.04
CA TYR A 149 -13.32 -3.89 -4.26
C TYR A 149 -11.81 -3.68 -4.40
N PHE A 150 -11.11 -3.70 -3.28
CA PHE A 150 -9.66 -3.49 -3.20
C PHE A 150 -9.03 -4.69 -2.52
N LYS A 151 -8.22 -5.46 -3.24
CA LYS A 151 -7.59 -6.67 -2.72
C LYS A 151 -6.09 -6.60 -2.80
N SER A 152 -5.44 -7.10 -1.78
CA SER A 152 -4.01 -7.34 -1.81
C SER A 152 -3.54 -8.15 -0.60
N THR A 153 -2.34 -8.72 -0.72
CA THR A 153 -1.48 -8.98 0.43
C THR A 153 -0.94 -7.63 0.93
N PRO A 154 -0.88 -7.37 2.25
CA PRO A 154 -0.40 -6.09 2.77
C PRO A 154 1.06 -5.83 2.39
N LYS A 155 1.41 -4.55 2.24
CA LYS A 155 2.78 -4.11 1.97
C LYS A 155 3.04 -2.78 2.69
N GLY A 156 3.48 -2.89 3.96
CA GLY A 156 3.67 -1.71 4.80
C GLY A 156 2.37 -0.93 5.05
N ARG A 157 2.47 0.27 5.63
CA ARG A 157 1.34 1.19 5.87
C ARG A 157 1.21 2.21 4.74
N ASN A 158 0.90 1.74 3.55
CA ASN A 158 0.74 2.54 2.33
C ASN A 158 -0.72 2.97 2.09
N GLY A 159 -1.04 3.40 0.86
CA GLY A 159 -2.41 3.78 0.48
C GLY A 159 -3.44 2.67 0.68
N PHE A 160 -3.07 1.39 0.50
CA PHE A 160 -3.96 0.27 0.75
C PHE A 160 -4.33 0.13 2.23
N TRP A 161 -3.37 0.33 3.13
CA TRP A 161 -3.62 0.39 4.57
C TRP A 161 -4.58 1.53 4.93
N GLN A 162 -4.45 2.70 4.29
CA GLN A 162 -5.35 3.82 4.54
C GLN A 162 -6.79 3.50 4.12
N LEU A 163 -6.98 2.82 2.98
CA LEU A 163 -8.30 2.33 2.57
C LEU A 163 -8.86 1.30 3.55
N PHE A 164 -8.00 0.38 4.05
CA PHE A 164 -8.40 -0.59 5.06
C PHE A 164 -8.95 0.08 6.33
N GLN A 165 -8.31 1.15 6.80
CA GLN A 165 -8.76 1.89 7.97
C GLN A 165 -10.16 2.51 7.77
N LEU A 166 -10.54 2.92 6.55
CA LEU A 166 -11.88 3.44 6.28
C LEU A 166 -12.98 2.40 6.55
N GLY A 167 -12.72 1.14 6.25
CA GLY A 167 -13.67 0.05 6.49
C GLY A 167 -13.69 -0.47 7.94
N GLN A 168 -12.72 -0.04 8.76
CA GLN A 168 -12.69 -0.31 10.21
C GLN A 168 -13.34 0.81 11.04
N ASP A 169 -13.63 1.96 10.42
CA ASP A 169 -14.23 3.10 11.08
C ASP A 169 -15.76 3.09 10.88
N ASP A 170 -16.50 2.95 11.96
CA ASP A 170 -17.97 2.93 11.97
C ASP A 170 -18.61 4.22 11.43
N ASN A 171 -17.85 5.33 11.40
CA ASN A 171 -18.33 6.59 10.81
C ASN A 171 -18.35 6.54 9.26
N ASN A 172 -17.81 5.49 8.64
CA ASN A 172 -17.80 5.29 7.20
C ASN A 172 -18.73 4.13 6.77
N PRO A 173 -20.06 4.26 6.83
CA PRO A 173 -21.00 3.15 6.65
C PRO A 173 -20.98 2.53 5.25
N GLU A 174 -20.45 3.23 4.25
CA GLU A 174 -20.30 2.71 2.88
C GLU A 174 -19.06 1.80 2.72
N TRP A 175 -18.16 1.79 3.72
CA TRP A 175 -16.92 1.02 3.67
C TRP A 175 -17.00 -0.23 4.54
N LYS A 176 -16.34 -1.29 4.10
CA LYS A 176 -16.11 -2.52 4.87
C LYS A 176 -14.71 -3.03 4.57
N SER A 177 -14.03 -3.55 5.57
CA SER A 177 -12.74 -4.20 5.36
C SER A 177 -12.62 -5.47 6.18
N TRP A 178 -11.92 -6.45 5.60
CA TRP A 178 -11.64 -7.74 6.20
C TRP A 178 -10.14 -8.03 6.12
N GLN A 179 -9.67 -8.82 7.07
CA GLN A 179 -8.30 -9.31 7.10
C GLN A 179 -8.32 -10.81 7.33
N PHE A 180 -7.79 -11.57 6.38
CA PHE A 180 -7.78 -13.03 6.43
C PHE A 180 -6.37 -13.58 6.18
N PRO A 181 -5.87 -14.47 7.04
CA PRO A 181 -4.61 -15.18 6.82
C PRO A 181 -4.77 -16.23 5.71
N THR A 182 -3.64 -16.76 5.24
CA THR A 182 -3.59 -17.90 4.29
C THR A 182 -4.38 -19.10 4.79
N SER A 183 -4.37 -19.33 6.11
CA SER A 183 -5.07 -20.46 6.75
C SER A 183 -6.61 -20.39 6.65
N ALA A 184 -7.17 -19.25 6.28
CA ALA A 184 -8.59 -19.13 6.00
C ALA A 184 -9.01 -19.87 4.70
N ASN A 185 -8.06 -20.21 3.83
CA ASN A 185 -8.30 -21.08 2.70
C ASN A 185 -8.11 -22.55 3.10
N PRO A 186 -9.19 -23.37 3.22
CA PRO A 186 -9.13 -24.74 3.68
C PRO A 186 -8.42 -25.69 2.72
N THR A 187 -8.15 -25.26 1.47
CA THR A 187 -7.41 -26.09 0.50
C THR A 187 -5.90 -26.08 0.75
N ILE A 188 -5.40 -25.17 1.60
CA ILE A 188 -3.98 -25.11 1.98
C ILE A 188 -3.73 -26.00 3.20
N PRO A 189 -2.89 -27.04 3.09
CA PRO A 189 -2.58 -27.90 4.21
C PRO A 189 -1.94 -27.12 5.37
N ALA A 190 -2.35 -27.38 6.61
CA ALA A 190 -1.77 -26.76 7.81
C ALA A 190 -0.26 -27.01 7.91
N SER A 191 0.21 -28.20 7.50
CA SER A 191 1.63 -28.56 7.49
C SER A 191 2.48 -27.65 6.59
N GLU A 192 1.93 -27.15 5.48
CA GLU A 192 2.63 -26.18 4.62
C GLU A 192 2.78 -24.82 5.30
N ILE A 193 1.75 -24.39 6.03
CA ILE A 193 1.80 -23.14 6.80
C ILE A 193 2.83 -23.26 7.93
N GLU A 194 2.85 -24.37 8.66
CA GLU A 194 3.83 -24.67 9.71
C GLU A 194 5.27 -24.71 9.16
N ALA A 195 5.47 -25.32 7.99
CA ALA A 195 6.76 -25.37 7.32
C ALA A 195 7.24 -23.97 6.89
N MET A 196 6.35 -23.13 6.37
CA MET A 196 6.65 -21.73 6.06
C MET A 196 6.99 -20.93 7.32
N GLN A 197 6.26 -21.13 8.42
CA GLN A 197 6.54 -20.47 9.70
C GLN A 197 7.92 -20.84 10.26
N ALA A 198 8.34 -22.08 10.11
CA ALA A 198 9.63 -22.55 10.58
C ALA A 198 10.83 -22.04 9.74
N THR A 199 10.61 -21.67 8.48
CA THR A 199 11.69 -21.36 7.53
C THR A 199 11.74 -19.91 7.08
N MET A 200 10.62 -19.19 7.13
CA MET A 200 10.54 -17.80 6.72
C MET A 200 10.97 -16.83 7.84
N PRO A 201 11.59 -15.70 7.52
CA PRO A 201 11.73 -14.62 8.50
C PRO A 201 10.36 -14.21 9.05
N GLU A 202 10.27 -14.01 10.37
CA GLU A 202 9.01 -13.70 11.07
C GLU A 202 8.22 -12.53 10.42
N ILE A 203 8.91 -11.47 10.04
CA ILE A 203 8.29 -10.30 9.40
C ILE A 203 7.63 -10.68 8.07
N ILE A 204 8.31 -11.50 7.25
CA ILE A 204 7.78 -11.96 5.97
C ILE A 204 6.60 -12.89 6.19
N PHE A 205 6.70 -13.83 7.14
CA PHE A 205 5.62 -14.74 7.46
C PHE A 205 4.36 -13.97 7.92
N ARG A 206 4.53 -13.00 8.80
CA ARG A 206 3.42 -12.16 9.28
C ARG A 206 2.77 -11.39 8.14
N GLN A 207 3.55 -10.75 7.27
CA GLN A 207 3.01 -9.97 6.16
C GLN A 207 2.35 -10.86 5.10
N GLU A 208 3.05 -11.89 4.62
CA GLU A 208 2.63 -12.65 3.44
C GLU A 208 1.61 -13.74 3.77
N ILE A 209 1.70 -14.35 4.97
CA ILE A 209 0.87 -15.49 5.38
C ILE A 209 -0.23 -15.09 6.36
N LEU A 210 0.09 -14.27 7.37
CA LEU A 210 -0.91 -13.81 8.34
C LEU A 210 -1.66 -12.56 7.88
N ALA A 211 -1.24 -11.95 6.78
CA ALA A 211 -1.80 -10.72 6.23
C ALA A 211 -1.69 -9.50 7.17
N ASP A 212 -0.65 -9.43 7.99
CA ASP A 212 -0.42 -8.32 8.89
C ASP A 212 0.15 -7.11 8.14
N PHE A 213 -0.35 -5.92 8.46
CA PHE A 213 0.31 -4.68 8.06
C PHE A 213 1.54 -4.43 8.92
N ILE A 214 2.71 -4.64 8.36
CA ILE A 214 3.98 -4.42 9.04
C ILE A 214 4.50 -3.03 8.66
N ASP A 215 4.93 -2.24 9.64
CA ASP A 215 5.64 -0.99 9.34
C ASP A 215 6.99 -1.30 8.70
N ASP A 216 7.28 -0.69 7.55
CA ASP A 216 8.57 -0.85 6.85
C ASP A 216 9.76 -0.40 7.73
N ASN A 217 9.50 0.48 8.70
CA ASN A 217 10.48 0.91 9.70
C ASN A 217 10.75 -0.16 10.80
N ALA A 218 9.92 -1.20 10.90
CA ALA A 218 10.12 -2.28 11.88
C ALA A 218 11.32 -3.20 11.56
N GLY A 219 11.95 -3.05 10.36
CA GLY A 219 13.08 -3.88 9.94
C GLY A 219 14.41 -3.53 10.59
N VAL A 220 14.65 -2.25 10.89
CA VAL A 220 15.93 -1.77 11.46
C VAL A 220 15.78 -1.40 12.94
N PHE A 221 14.70 -0.69 13.28
CA PHE A 221 14.44 -0.26 14.65
C PHE A 221 13.16 -0.88 15.18
N ARG A 222 13.28 -1.69 16.24
CA ARG A 222 12.13 -2.30 16.93
C ARG A 222 11.56 -1.34 17.96
N ARG A 223 10.24 -1.37 18.17
CA ARG A 223 9.55 -0.64 19.24
C ARG A 223 9.70 0.90 19.17
N VAL A 224 9.77 1.45 17.95
CA VAL A 224 9.96 2.91 17.75
C VAL A 224 8.84 3.72 18.42
N GLN A 225 7.58 3.31 18.30
CA GLN A 225 6.46 4.01 18.93
C GLN A 225 6.49 3.96 20.45
N GLU A 226 6.94 2.83 21.03
CA GLU A 226 7.10 2.71 22.48
C GLU A 226 8.29 3.52 23.00
N ALA A 227 9.30 3.74 22.17
CA ALA A 227 10.46 4.56 22.51
C ALA A 227 10.21 6.07 22.30
N ALA A 228 9.22 6.45 21.49
CA ALA A 228 8.88 7.85 21.19
C ALA A 228 8.00 8.48 22.29
N VAL A 229 8.49 8.50 23.52
CA VAL A 229 7.74 8.97 24.71
C VAL A 229 8.19 10.35 25.22
N LEU A 230 9.34 10.85 24.74
CA LEU A 230 9.92 12.12 25.20
C LEU A 230 9.35 13.29 24.42
N GLN A 231 9.23 14.42 25.11
CA GLN A 231 8.93 15.71 24.49
C GLN A 231 10.24 16.47 24.24
N PRO A 232 10.32 17.28 23.17
CA PRO A 232 11.47 18.16 22.95
C PRO A 232 11.76 19.00 24.20
N SER A 233 13.03 19.12 24.57
CA SER A 233 13.47 19.87 25.73
C SER A 233 14.40 21.02 25.35
N GLU A 234 14.68 21.90 26.28
CA GLU A 234 15.71 22.93 26.16
C GLU A 234 17.02 22.44 26.78
N PRO A 235 18.19 22.97 26.32
CA PRO A 235 19.48 22.63 26.91
C PRO A 235 19.53 22.94 28.41
N GLN A 236 20.09 22.04 29.19
CA GLN A 236 20.22 22.17 30.64
C GLN A 236 21.68 22.40 31.02
N ALA A 237 21.94 23.31 31.92
CA ALA A 237 23.30 23.60 32.41
C ALA A 237 23.92 22.33 33.05
N GLY A 238 25.19 22.05 32.69
CA GLY A 238 25.92 20.90 33.21
C GLY A 238 25.68 19.57 32.52
N ARG A 239 24.82 19.53 31.50
CA ARG A 239 24.62 18.37 30.67
C ARG A 239 25.47 18.41 29.42
N GLN A 240 25.83 17.23 28.93
CA GLN A 240 26.62 17.07 27.69
C GLN A 240 25.67 16.61 26.57
N TYR A 241 25.80 17.23 25.38
CA TYR A 241 24.99 16.93 24.24
C TYR A 241 25.85 16.59 23.03
N VAL A 242 25.38 15.63 22.24
CA VAL A 242 25.97 15.23 20.97
C VAL A 242 24.93 15.26 19.86
N ALA A 243 25.32 15.53 18.63
CA ALA A 243 24.42 15.52 17.50
C ALA A 243 24.87 14.61 16.38
N GLY A 244 23.89 13.97 15.71
CA GLY A 244 24.07 13.29 14.44
C GLY A 244 23.36 14.06 13.34
N VAL A 245 23.99 14.20 12.18
CA VAL A 245 23.47 14.93 11.01
C VAL A 245 23.53 14.04 9.78
N ASP A 246 22.38 13.83 9.18
CA ASP A 246 22.23 13.26 7.84
C ASP A 246 21.91 14.40 6.87
N VAL A 247 22.78 14.61 5.89
CA VAL A 247 22.72 15.75 4.96
C VAL A 247 22.16 15.33 3.61
N ALA A 248 21.08 15.96 3.17
CA ALA A 248 20.46 15.72 1.86
C ALA A 248 20.59 16.92 0.90
N ALA A 249 20.72 16.62 -0.41
CA ALA A 249 21.02 17.63 -1.43
C ALA A 249 19.81 18.46 -1.90
N SER A 250 18.66 17.86 -2.19
CA SER A 250 17.57 18.61 -2.84
C SER A 250 16.17 18.05 -2.66
N VAL A 251 15.98 16.73 -2.68
CA VAL A 251 14.68 16.08 -2.62
C VAL A 251 14.44 15.47 -1.25
N ASP A 252 15.46 14.83 -0.68
CA ASP A 252 15.44 14.27 0.66
C ASP A 252 15.56 15.33 1.75
N PHE A 253 15.38 14.92 2.98
CA PHE A 253 15.46 15.79 4.16
C PHE A 253 16.83 15.72 4.81
N THR A 254 17.39 16.87 5.12
CA THR A 254 18.45 16.96 6.13
C THR A 254 17.81 16.77 7.50
N VAL A 255 18.39 15.90 8.32
CA VAL A 255 17.93 15.61 9.68
C VAL A 255 19.08 15.83 10.67
N VAL A 256 18.80 16.59 11.71
CA VAL A 256 19.70 16.78 12.86
C VAL A 256 19.02 16.18 14.08
N SER A 257 19.69 15.25 14.76
CA SER A 257 19.23 14.63 16.00
C SER A 257 20.20 14.99 17.12
N VAL A 258 19.71 15.64 18.18
CA VAL A 258 20.50 15.96 19.38
C VAL A 258 20.16 14.99 20.49
N LEU A 259 21.16 14.37 21.08
CA LEU A 259 21.04 13.44 22.20
C LEU A 259 21.75 13.97 23.43
N ASP A 260 21.15 13.76 24.58
CA ASP A 260 21.82 13.85 25.86
C ASP A 260 22.80 12.68 25.98
N ALA A 261 24.09 12.97 26.15
CA ALA A 261 25.14 11.97 26.13
C ALA A 261 25.10 11.01 27.34
N GLU A 262 24.51 11.43 28.46
CA GLU A 262 24.39 10.64 29.67
C GLU A 262 23.15 9.73 29.63
N SER A 263 21.96 10.29 29.40
CA SER A 263 20.70 9.53 29.34
C SER A 263 20.50 8.79 28.03
N LYS A 264 21.21 9.18 26.95
CA LYS A 264 21.07 8.68 25.57
C LYS A 264 19.68 8.94 24.97
N GLU A 265 18.97 9.87 25.53
CA GLU A 265 17.66 10.29 25.05
C GLU A 265 17.79 11.34 23.95
N MET A 266 16.97 11.23 22.91
CA MET A 266 16.90 12.25 21.87
C MET A 266 16.07 13.44 22.40
N VAL A 267 16.72 14.56 22.66
CA VAL A 267 16.13 15.75 23.27
C VAL A 267 15.65 16.79 22.26
N TYR A 268 16.18 16.74 21.04
CA TYR A 268 15.78 17.65 19.97
C TYR A 268 15.99 16.99 18.60
N MET A 269 15.10 17.33 17.66
CA MET A 269 15.24 16.96 16.25
C MET A 269 14.85 18.15 15.37
N ASP A 270 15.66 18.40 14.34
CA ASP A 270 15.34 19.32 13.27
C ASP A 270 15.33 18.58 11.94
N ARG A 271 14.28 18.77 11.14
CA ARG A 271 14.12 18.11 9.85
C ARG A 271 13.65 19.13 8.81
N PHE A 272 14.46 19.33 7.79
CA PHE A 272 14.18 20.32 6.74
C PHE A 272 14.75 19.88 5.38
N ASN A 273 14.26 20.49 4.31
CA ASN A 273 14.76 20.28 2.94
C ASN A 273 14.70 21.57 2.14
N ARG A 274 15.24 21.53 0.91
CA ARG A 274 15.19 22.65 -0.05
C ARG A 274 15.75 23.96 0.50
N VAL A 275 16.83 23.90 1.26
CA VAL A 275 17.56 25.07 1.74
C VAL A 275 18.88 25.20 0.97
N ASP A 276 19.30 26.45 0.72
CA ASP A 276 20.59 26.72 0.12
C ASP A 276 21.72 26.37 1.07
N TYR A 277 22.88 26.02 0.50
CA TYR A 277 24.03 25.56 1.24
C TYR A 277 24.49 26.51 2.39
N PRO A 278 24.58 27.85 2.19
CA PRO A 278 24.90 28.76 3.28
C PRO A 278 23.88 28.71 4.43
N VAL A 279 22.59 28.60 4.11
CA VAL A 279 21.50 28.51 5.10
C VAL A 279 21.59 27.20 5.89
N LEU A 280 21.96 26.10 5.23
CA LEU A 280 22.21 24.82 5.90
C LEU A 280 23.31 24.98 6.95
N ILE A 281 24.47 25.55 6.59
CA ILE A 281 25.60 25.74 7.50
C ILE A 281 25.24 26.64 8.67
N ASP A 282 24.58 27.77 8.42
CA ASP A 282 24.13 28.69 9.47
C ASP A 282 23.17 28.01 10.45
N ARG A 283 22.28 27.14 9.94
CA ARG A 283 21.34 26.38 10.76
C ARG A 283 22.04 25.34 11.64
N LEU A 284 23.01 24.62 11.09
CA LEU A 284 23.83 23.67 11.84
C LEU A 284 24.68 24.38 12.91
N ALA A 285 25.25 25.51 12.58
CA ALA A 285 26.03 26.35 13.54
C ALA A 285 25.12 26.82 14.69
N ALA A 286 23.91 27.31 14.39
CA ALA A 286 22.97 27.74 15.40
C ALA A 286 22.53 26.60 16.35
N ILE A 287 22.35 25.39 15.84
CA ILE A 287 22.05 24.21 16.66
C ILE A 287 23.27 23.86 17.54
N TYR A 288 24.45 23.86 16.97
CA TYR A 288 25.71 23.58 17.69
C TYR A 288 25.86 24.53 18.87
N GLU A 289 25.74 25.83 18.66
CA GLU A 289 25.86 26.86 19.68
C GLU A 289 24.73 26.79 20.73
N ARG A 290 23.49 26.62 20.29
CA ARG A 290 22.32 26.55 21.21
C ARG A 290 22.44 25.40 22.19
N TRP A 291 22.86 24.24 21.72
CA TRP A 291 22.95 23.03 22.52
C TRP A 291 24.29 22.86 23.21
N HIS A 292 25.26 23.76 22.98
CA HIS A 292 26.63 23.62 23.46
C HIS A 292 27.18 22.23 23.21
N LEU A 293 27.07 21.78 21.93
CA LEU A 293 27.41 20.40 21.57
C LEU A 293 28.90 20.10 21.82
N ASP A 294 29.17 18.97 22.47
CA ASP A 294 30.55 18.45 22.60
C ASP A 294 31.05 17.87 21.28
N THR A 295 30.16 17.32 20.47
CA THR A 295 30.47 16.70 19.18
C THR A 295 29.27 16.74 18.25
N MET A 296 29.51 17.06 16.98
CA MET A 296 28.55 16.92 15.90
C MET A 296 29.11 15.94 14.87
N VAL A 297 28.45 14.81 14.68
CA VAL A 297 28.82 13.79 13.69
C VAL A 297 28.00 14.01 12.41
N ILE A 298 28.71 14.27 11.30
CA ILE A 298 28.09 14.50 9.99
C ILE A 298 28.56 13.38 9.05
N GLU A 299 27.62 12.76 8.31
CA GLU A 299 27.97 11.75 7.33
C GLU A 299 28.83 12.35 6.22
N SER A 300 30.01 11.77 5.96
CA SER A 300 31.04 12.31 5.03
C SER A 300 30.82 11.88 3.56
N ASN A 301 29.59 11.50 3.16
CA ASN A 301 29.27 11.25 1.75
C ASN A 301 29.47 12.52 0.89
N SER A 302 29.28 12.42 -0.43
CA SER A 302 29.61 13.47 -1.42
C SER A 302 29.13 14.88 -1.07
N ILE A 303 28.07 15.02 -0.27
CA ILE A 303 27.45 16.29 0.13
C ILE A 303 27.91 16.72 1.53
N GLY A 304 28.11 15.77 2.43
CA GLY A 304 28.50 16.06 3.82
C GLY A 304 29.90 16.57 3.96
N ARG A 305 30.85 16.18 3.08
CA ARG A 305 32.25 16.61 3.18
C ARG A 305 32.43 18.12 3.13
N PRO A 306 31.87 18.86 2.15
CA PRO A 306 31.96 20.32 2.16
C PRO A 306 31.28 20.97 3.39
N VAL A 307 30.20 20.38 3.92
CA VAL A 307 29.57 20.88 5.17
C VAL A 307 30.53 20.76 6.34
N ILE A 308 31.18 19.62 6.48
CA ILE A 308 32.19 19.39 7.53
C ILE A 308 33.33 20.44 7.43
N ASP A 309 33.87 20.62 6.23
CA ASP A 309 34.99 21.55 6.02
C ASP A 309 34.60 22.99 6.43
N HIS A 310 33.40 23.47 6.09
CA HIS A 310 32.91 24.79 6.52
C HIS A 310 32.63 24.90 8.02
N MET A 311 32.09 23.83 8.64
CA MET A 311 31.89 23.83 10.09
C MET A 311 33.24 23.91 10.84
N LEU A 312 34.27 23.21 10.36
CA LEU A 312 35.63 23.27 10.90
C LEU A 312 36.27 24.66 10.72
N GLU A 313 36.09 25.31 9.55
CA GLU A 313 36.57 26.69 9.31
C GLU A 313 35.94 27.69 10.28
N ARG A 314 34.73 27.44 10.77
CA ARG A 314 34.05 28.25 11.79
C ARG A 314 34.46 27.90 13.23
N GLY A 315 35.34 26.93 13.42
CA GLY A 315 35.74 26.45 14.73
C GLY A 315 34.71 25.62 15.47
N LEU A 316 33.74 25.06 14.73
CA LEU A 316 32.65 24.21 15.24
C LEU A 316 33.03 22.77 14.91
N ALA A 317 33.74 22.07 15.77
CA ALA A 317 34.24 20.71 15.56
C ALA A 317 33.76 19.75 16.65
#